data_3efcd32ec9d67da797fde741937befe1
#
_entry.id   3efcd32ec9d67da797fde741937befe1
#
_cell.length_a   1.000
_cell.length_b   1.000
_cell.length_c   1.000
_cell.angle_alpha   90.00
_cell.angle_beta   90.00
_cell.angle_gamma   90.00
#
_symmetry.space_group_name_H-M   'P 1'
#
loop_
_entity.id
_entity.type
_entity.pdbx_description
1 polymer ?
#
loop_
_entity_poly.entity_id
_entity_poly.type
_entity_poly.pdbx_seq_one_letter_code
_entity_poly.pdbx_strand_id
1 'polypeptide(L)'
;MRLPFLNKISDEPLLPVEQLKLVHGEVDRQRVAINQRMGNMHTRAAILVTASGVYSTVQASNWASGWQFIGISLSIVAACIGLWSMRPSSGIDANATLAFRERLMAEPYSTEYSIVIDSMDGLKDDLDRIEKSAKLIVAGYGILVLAWLAMPVTVGLMSANII
;
A
#
# COMPACT_ATOMS: atom_id res chain seq x y z
N MET A 1 24.11 14.92 17.89
CA MET A 1 23.82 13.64 17.20
C MET A 1 24.23 13.81 15.74
N ARG A 2 25.38 13.25 15.29
CA ARG A 2 25.85 13.38 13.90
C ARG A 2 25.09 12.39 13.04
N LEU A 3 24.34 12.89 12.06
CA LEU A 3 23.60 12.07 11.10
C LEU A 3 24.62 11.37 10.17
N PRO A 4 24.57 10.03 10.02
CA PRO A 4 25.55 9.26 9.25
C PRO A 4 25.54 9.53 7.75
N PHE A 5 24.57 10.29 7.24
CA PHE A 5 24.39 10.58 5.81
C PHE A 5 25.32 11.67 5.26
N LEU A 6 25.93 12.50 6.11
CA LEU A 6 26.78 13.63 5.66
C LEU A 6 28.12 13.20 5.06
N ASN A 7 28.57 11.98 5.33
CA ASN A 7 29.90 11.50 4.87
C ASN A 7 29.89 10.88 3.46
N LYS A 8 28.67 10.68 2.88
CA LYS A 8 28.54 10.03 1.56
C LYS A 8 28.48 11.01 0.38
N ILE A 9 28.26 12.29 0.65
CA ILE A 9 28.05 13.33 -0.37
C ILE A 9 29.36 13.93 -0.90
N SER A 10 30.50 13.72 -0.21
CA SER A 10 31.75 14.42 -0.53
C SER A 10 32.51 13.90 -1.75
N ASP A 11 32.21 12.73 -2.28
CA ASP A 11 32.99 12.06 -3.34
C ASP A 11 32.24 11.85 -4.66
N GLU A 12 30.95 12.17 -4.78
CA GLU A 12 30.23 12.06 -6.05
C GLU A 12 30.31 13.37 -6.85
N PRO A 13 30.58 13.30 -8.18
CA PRO A 13 30.59 14.50 -9.01
C PRO A 13 29.22 15.14 -9.04
N LEU A 14 29.15 16.40 -8.62
CA LEU A 14 27.91 17.20 -8.63
C LEU A 14 27.35 17.30 -10.04
N LEU A 15 26.08 16.97 -10.24
CA LEU A 15 25.40 17.09 -11.52
C LEU A 15 25.27 18.58 -11.90
N PRO A 16 25.38 18.93 -13.20
CA PRO A 16 25.11 20.29 -13.66
C PRO A 16 23.69 20.73 -13.26
N VAL A 17 23.51 22.00 -12.92
CA VAL A 17 22.23 22.57 -12.43
C VAL A 17 21.05 22.28 -13.37
N GLU A 18 21.28 22.27 -14.66
CA GLU A 18 20.24 21.95 -15.66
C GLU A 18 19.79 20.48 -15.58
N GLN A 19 20.73 19.56 -15.36
CA GLN A 19 20.42 18.14 -15.19
C GLN A 19 19.69 17.91 -13.88
N LEU A 20 20.06 18.62 -12.82
CA LEU A 20 19.38 18.54 -11.53
C LEU A 20 17.90 18.93 -11.63
N LYS A 21 17.59 20.01 -12.37
CA LYS A 21 16.20 20.43 -12.64
C LYS A 21 15.40 19.40 -13.43
N LEU A 22 16.01 18.75 -14.41
CA LEU A 22 15.37 17.69 -15.20
C LEU A 22 15.06 16.46 -14.32
N VAL A 23 16.02 16.05 -13.48
CA VAL A 23 15.81 14.94 -12.53
C VAL A 23 14.72 15.28 -11.52
N HIS A 24 14.72 16.50 -10.98
CA HIS A 24 13.68 16.95 -10.05
C HIS A 24 12.27 16.88 -10.69
N GLY A 25 12.13 17.38 -11.91
CA GLY A 25 10.87 17.30 -12.65
C GLY A 25 10.40 15.87 -12.92
N GLU A 26 11.32 14.94 -13.21
CA GLU A 26 10.98 13.53 -13.41
C GLU A 26 10.60 12.85 -12.09
N VAL A 27 11.28 13.15 -10.98
CA VAL A 27 10.94 12.64 -9.65
C VAL A 27 9.54 13.10 -9.24
N ASP A 28 9.18 14.36 -9.46
CA ASP A 28 7.84 14.88 -9.15
C ASP A 28 6.76 14.18 -9.98
N ARG A 29 7.02 13.97 -11.27
CA ARG A 29 6.11 13.23 -12.15
C ARG A 29 5.89 11.79 -11.67
N GLN A 30 6.96 11.12 -11.26
CA GLN A 30 6.89 9.76 -10.73
C GLN A 30 6.14 9.70 -9.39
N ARG A 31 6.33 10.69 -8.51
CA ARG A 31 5.55 10.81 -7.26
C ARG A 31 4.06 10.93 -7.52
N VAL A 32 3.65 11.77 -8.46
CA VAL A 32 2.25 11.89 -8.86
C VAL A 32 1.70 10.54 -9.35
N ALA A 33 2.44 9.83 -10.19
CA ALA A 33 2.04 8.52 -10.68
C ALA A 33 1.93 7.46 -9.56
N ILE A 34 2.84 7.48 -8.60
CA ILE A 34 2.82 6.61 -7.42
C ILE A 34 1.60 6.92 -6.54
N ASN A 35 1.32 8.20 -6.27
CA ASN A 35 0.16 8.60 -5.47
C ASN A 35 -1.16 8.17 -6.13
N GLN A 36 -1.27 8.25 -7.45
CA GLN A 36 -2.42 7.74 -8.19
C GLN A 36 -2.55 6.21 -8.05
N ARG A 37 -1.43 5.47 -8.16
CA ARG A 37 -1.44 4.02 -7.94
C ARG A 37 -1.85 3.66 -6.53
N MET A 38 -1.34 4.35 -5.53
CA MET A 38 -1.75 4.16 -4.12
C MET A 38 -3.24 4.42 -3.93
N GLY A 39 -3.78 5.51 -4.47
CA GLY A 39 -5.22 5.81 -4.44
C GLY A 39 -6.07 4.69 -5.05
N ASN A 40 -5.66 4.17 -6.22
CA ASN A 40 -6.33 3.04 -6.86
C ASN A 40 -6.27 1.76 -6.01
N MET A 41 -5.19 1.53 -5.30
CA MET A 41 -5.06 0.36 -4.40
C MET A 41 -5.95 0.50 -3.18
N HIS A 42 -6.03 1.69 -2.57
CA HIS A 42 -6.96 1.95 -1.47
C HIS A 42 -8.40 1.72 -1.89
N THR A 43 -8.79 2.15 -3.09
CA THR A 43 -10.12 1.88 -3.65
C THR A 43 -10.39 0.38 -3.80
N ARG A 44 -9.44 -0.37 -4.33
CA ARG A 44 -9.57 -1.84 -4.45
C ARG A 44 -9.66 -2.52 -3.09
N ALA A 45 -8.86 -2.09 -2.12
CA ALA A 45 -8.93 -2.62 -0.76
C ALA A 45 -10.26 -2.30 -0.09
N ALA A 46 -10.82 -1.10 -0.29
CA ALA A 46 -12.14 -0.71 0.19
C ALA A 46 -13.25 -1.60 -0.42
N ILE A 47 -13.17 -1.88 -1.74
CA ILE A 47 -14.10 -2.80 -2.41
C ILE A 47 -14.01 -4.21 -1.79
N LEU A 48 -12.80 -4.71 -1.53
CA LEU A 48 -12.60 -6.01 -0.89
C LEU A 48 -13.25 -6.07 0.49
N VAL A 49 -13.04 -5.04 1.33
CA VAL A 49 -13.65 -4.94 2.67
C VAL A 49 -15.18 -4.91 2.57
N THR A 50 -15.73 -4.08 1.68
CA THR A 50 -17.18 -3.95 1.49
C THR A 50 -17.77 -5.27 0.99
N ALA A 51 -17.17 -5.91 -0.02
CA ALA A 51 -17.65 -7.19 -0.55
C ALA A 51 -17.61 -8.29 0.51
N SER A 52 -16.56 -8.33 1.34
CA SER A 52 -16.44 -9.27 2.47
C SER A 52 -17.55 -9.03 3.51
N GLY A 53 -17.86 -7.76 3.81
CA GLY A 53 -18.93 -7.39 4.73
C GLY A 53 -20.31 -7.81 4.22
N VAL A 54 -20.61 -7.53 2.95
CA VAL A 54 -21.88 -7.97 2.30
C VAL A 54 -22.00 -9.48 2.33
N TYR A 55 -20.95 -10.21 1.97
CA TYR A 55 -20.94 -11.67 2.01
C TYR A 55 -21.22 -12.20 3.42
N SER A 56 -20.54 -11.66 4.44
CA SER A 56 -20.74 -12.07 5.84
C SER A 56 -22.19 -11.83 6.29
N THR A 57 -22.78 -10.71 5.90
CA THR A 57 -24.17 -10.36 6.25
C THR A 57 -25.17 -11.34 5.61
N VAL A 58 -24.99 -11.65 4.32
CA VAL A 58 -25.83 -12.63 3.60
C VAL A 58 -25.74 -14.01 4.23
N GLN A 59 -24.54 -14.44 4.61
CA GLN A 59 -24.34 -15.74 5.26
C GLN A 59 -24.96 -15.76 6.68
N ALA A 60 -24.84 -14.69 7.43
CA ALA A 60 -25.40 -14.60 8.77
C ALA A 60 -26.94 -14.59 8.77
N SER A 61 -27.59 -14.05 7.73
CA SER A 61 -29.04 -14.03 7.61
C SER A 61 -29.65 -15.41 7.28
N ASN A 62 -28.87 -16.30 6.67
CA ASN A 62 -29.28 -17.64 6.27
C ASN A 62 -28.75 -18.74 7.20
N TRP A 63 -28.62 -18.45 8.49
CA TRP A 63 -27.99 -19.32 9.48
C TRP A 63 -28.72 -20.67 9.65
N ALA A 64 -28.35 -21.65 8.84
CA ALA A 64 -28.96 -22.98 8.86
C ALA A 64 -27.97 -24.12 9.20
N SER A 65 -26.65 -23.91 9.09
CA SER A 65 -25.68 -24.98 9.32
C SER A 65 -24.33 -24.48 9.80
N GLY A 66 -23.60 -25.32 10.54
CA GLY A 66 -22.26 -25.03 11.06
C GLY A 66 -21.20 -24.75 9.99
N TRP A 67 -21.37 -25.21 8.75
CA TRP A 67 -20.45 -24.98 7.63
C TRP A 67 -20.40 -23.51 7.17
N GLN A 68 -21.42 -22.73 7.46
CA GLN A 68 -21.44 -21.30 7.14
C GLN A 68 -20.38 -20.50 7.90
N PHE A 69 -19.95 -21.00 9.07
CA PHE A 69 -18.84 -20.39 9.82
C PHE A 69 -17.55 -20.33 9.01
N ILE A 70 -17.29 -21.32 8.15
CA ILE A 70 -16.09 -21.35 7.31
C ILE A 70 -16.12 -20.18 6.33
N GLY A 71 -17.24 -19.97 5.64
CA GLY A 71 -17.39 -18.85 4.70
C GLY A 71 -17.27 -17.49 5.37
N ILE A 72 -17.92 -17.33 6.53
CA ILE A 72 -17.84 -16.09 7.33
C ILE A 72 -16.40 -15.85 7.81
N SER A 73 -15.72 -16.86 8.33
CA SER A 73 -14.33 -16.73 8.78
C SER A 73 -13.39 -16.34 7.66
N LEU A 74 -13.52 -16.94 6.47
CA LEU A 74 -12.74 -16.60 5.28
C LEU A 74 -12.99 -15.14 4.84
N SER A 75 -14.24 -14.68 4.88
CA SER A 75 -14.57 -13.31 4.51
C SER A 75 -14.02 -12.29 5.51
N ILE A 76 -14.02 -12.62 6.81
CA ILE A 76 -13.37 -11.78 7.84
C ILE A 76 -11.87 -11.69 7.60
N VAL A 77 -11.21 -12.82 7.29
CA VAL A 77 -9.78 -12.81 6.95
C VAL A 77 -9.51 -11.94 5.74
N ALA A 78 -10.32 -12.05 4.67
CA ALA A 78 -10.20 -11.20 3.49
C ALA A 78 -10.38 -9.71 3.82
N ALA A 79 -11.34 -9.35 4.68
CA ALA A 79 -11.54 -7.98 5.16
C ALA A 79 -10.33 -7.47 5.95
N CYS A 80 -9.78 -8.28 6.85
CA CYS A 80 -8.58 -7.94 7.62
C CYS A 80 -7.36 -7.68 6.71
N ILE A 81 -7.18 -8.48 5.66
CA ILE A 81 -6.13 -8.27 4.65
C ILE A 81 -6.34 -6.93 3.93
N GLY A 82 -7.58 -6.62 3.53
CA GLY A 82 -7.94 -5.35 2.92
C GLY A 82 -7.59 -4.16 3.83
N LEU A 83 -8.01 -4.19 5.09
CA LEU A 83 -7.69 -3.16 6.08
C LEU A 83 -6.19 -3.02 6.33
N TRP A 84 -5.47 -4.15 6.41
CA TRP A 84 -4.02 -4.13 6.61
C TRP A 84 -3.28 -3.46 5.45
N SER A 85 -3.75 -3.70 4.22
CA SER A 85 -3.17 -3.07 3.03
C SER A 85 -3.40 -1.57 2.95
N MET A 86 -4.42 -1.04 3.66
CA MET A 86 -4.73 0.40 3.74
C MET A 86 -3.96 1.13 4.85
N ARG A 87 -3.16 0.43 5.65
CA ARG A 87 -2.45 1.03 6.78
C ARG A 87 -1.60 2.23 6.29
N PRO A 88 -1.84 3.44 6.85
CA PRO A 88 -1.11 4.62 6.44
C PRO A 88 0.39 4.44 6.70
N SER A 89 1.21 4.94 5.78
CA SER A 89 2.63 5.13 6.02
C SER A 89 2.75 6.18 7.12
N SER A 90 3.44 5.88 8.19
CA SER A 90 3.93 6.91 9.09
C SER A 90 4.93 7.74 8.28
N GLY A 91 4.42 8.80 7.64
CA GLY A 91 5.22 9.66 6.79
C GLY A 91 6.35 10.29 7.60
N ILE A 92 7.55 10.06 7.17
CA ILE A 92 8.77 10.72 7.65
C ILE A 92 8.73 12.22 7.28
N ASP A 93 7.79 12.63 6.43
CA ASP A 93 7.76 13.91 5.72
C ASP A 93 7.67 15.17 6.61
N ALA A 94 7.01 15.11 7.76
CA ALA A 94 6.83 16.29 8.59
C ALA A 94 8.13 16.76 9.28
N ASN A 95 8.96 15.85 9.74
CA ASN A 95 10.24 16.19 10.38
C ASN A 95 11.33 16.48 9.35
N ALA A 96 11.27 15.86 8.17
CA ALA A 96 12.18 16.16 7.07
C ALA A 96 12.02 17.61 6.60
N THR A 97 10.79 18.09 6.44
CA THR A 97 10.49 19.47 5.98
C THR A 97 11.08 20.54 6.89
N LEU A 98 11.07 20.33 8.22
CA LEU A 98 11.65 21.28 9.18
C LEU A 98 13.19 21.27 9.14
N ALA A 99 13.81 20.10 9.04
CA ALA A 99 15.27 19.98 8.93
C ALA A 99 15.80 20.54 7.59
N PHE A 100 15.03 20.42 6.51
CA PHE A 100 15.36 21.01 5.21
C PHE A 100 15.29 22.53 5.20
N ARG A 101 14.35 23.13 5.92
CA ARG A 101 14.21 24.59 5.98
C ARG A 101 15.45 25.28 6.54
N GLU A 102 16.10 24.72 7.55
CA GLU A 102 17.34 25.28 8.12
C GLU A 102 18.53 25.14 7.17
N ARG A 103 18.60 24.05 6.40
CA ARG A 103 19.69 23.79 5.45
C ARG A 103 19.58 24.60 4.15
N LEU A 104 18.38 24.84 3.66
CA LEU A 104 18.13 25.68 2.47
C LEU A 104 18.69 27.09 2.60
N MET A 105 18.81 27.62 3.83
CA MET A 105 19.40 28.92 4.08
C MET A 105 20.93 28.94 4.09
N ALA A 106 21.58 27.79 4.29
CA ALA A 106 23.03 27.70 4.41
C ALA A 106 23.74 27.43 3.07
N GLU A 107 23.27 26.45 2.31
CA GLU A 107 23.87 26.06 1.01
C GLU A 107 22.78 25.54 0.04
N PRO A 108 22.22 26.38 -0.83
CA PRO A 108 21.05 26.03 -1.63
C PRO A 108 21.32 24.85 -2.60
N TYR A 109 22.50 24.79 -3.19
CA TYR A 109 22.80 23.77 -4.21
C TYR A 109 23.02 22.36 -3.63
N SER A 110 23.79 22.25 -2.56
CA SER A 110 24.02 20.94 -1.89
C SER A 110 22.74 20.40 -1.27
N THR A 111 21.86 21.31 -0.85
CA THR A 111 20.54 20.98 -0.30
C THR A 111 19.59 20.47 -1.37
N GLU A 112 19.55 21.10 -2.55
CA GLU A 112 18.71 20.65 -3.67
C GLU A 112 19.14 19.28 -4.17
N TYR A 113 20.44 19.01 -4.26
CA TYR A 113 20.96 17.71 -4.61
C TYR A 113 20.59 16.62 -3.59
N SER A 114 20.72 16.91 -2.29
CA SER A 114 20.35 15.95 -1.24
C SER A 114 18.84 15.67 -1.21
N ILE A 115 17.99 16.67 -1.49
CA ILE A 115 16.54 16.50 -1.59
C ILE A 115 16.18 15.54 -2.75
N VAL A 116 16.84 15.70 -3.88
CA VAL A 116 16.58 14.83 -5.05
C VAL A 116 16.96 13.38 -4.74
N ILE A 117 18.13 13.14 -4.13
CA ILE A 117 18.55 11.79 -3.75
C ILE A 117 17.61 11.16 -2.72
N ASP A 118 17.30 11.86 -1.64
CA ASP A 118 16.37 11.37 -0.61
C ASP A 118 14.98 11.09 -1.20
N SER A 119 14.60 11.90 -2.20
CA SER A 119 13.33 11.71 -2.93
C SER A 119 13.34 10.45 -3.80
N MET A 120 14.46 10.14 -4.43
CA MET A 120 14.63 8.92 -5.24
C MET A 120 14.62 7.66 -4.36
N ASP A 121 15.28 7.70 -3.20
CA ASP A 121 15.28 6.58 -2.26
C ASP A 121 13.87 6.36 -1.69
N GLY A 122 13.16 7.43 -1.30
CA GLY A 122 11.77 7.34 -0.88
C GLY A 122 10.83 6.76 -1.96
N LEU A 123 11.06 7.11 -3.23
CA LEU A 123 10.30 6.60 -4.36
C LEU A 123 10.44 5.08 -4.53
N LYS A 124 11.65 4.57 -4.30
CA LYS A 124 11.93 3.13 -4.35
C LYS A 124 11.23 2.37 -3.24
N ASP A 125 11.28 2.90 -2.02
CA ASP A 125 10.59 2.31 -0.87
C ASP A 125 9.06 2.30 -1.06
N ASP A 126 8.50 3.36 -1.64
CA ASP A 126 7.08 3.45 -1.98
C ASP A 126 6.68 2.43 -3.06
N LEU A 127 7.51 2.21 -4.08
CA LEU A 127 7.27 1.19 -5.11
C LEU A 127 7.27 -0.23 -4.53
N ASP A 128 8.25 -0.56 -3.70
CA ASP A 128 8.34 -1.87 -3.02
C ASP A 128 7.11 -2.11 -2.13
N ARG A 129 6.65 -1.07 -1.46
CA ARG A 129 5.45 -1.13 -0.63
C ARG A 129 4.19 -1.33 -1.44
N ILE A 130 4.04 -0.62 -2.57
CA ILE A 130 2.93 -0.79 -3.50
C ILE A 130 2.88 -2.24 -4.00
N GLU A 131 4.01 -2.80 -4.39
CA GLU A 131 4.07 -4.18 -4.86
C GLU A 131 3.63 -5.18 -3.78
N LYS A 132 4.11 -5.02 -2.55
CA LYS A 132 3.69 -5.86 -1.42
C LYS A 132 2.19 -5.73 -1.12
N SER A 133 1.66 -4.51 -1.11
CA SER A 133 0.24 -4.27 -0.88
C SER A 133 -0.62 -4.83 -2.01
N ALA A 134 -0.16 -4.74 -3.28
CA ALA A 134 -0.85 -5.35 -4.42
C ALA A 134 -0.98 -6.86 -4.28
N LYS A 135 0.10 -7.54 -3.90
CA LYS A 135 0.10 -8.99 -3.66
C LYS A 135 -0.88 -9.38 -2.54
N LEU A 136 -0.93 -8.61 -1.46
CA LEU A 136 -1.87 -8.84 -0.36
C LEU A 136 -3.33 -8.66 -0.80
N ILE A 137 -3.63 -7.62 -1.58
CA ILE A 137 -4.99 -7.38 -2.10
C ILE A 137 -5.42 -8.53 -3.01
N VAL A 138 -4.54 -8.99 -3.92
CA VAL A 138 -4.83 -10.13 -4.81
C VAL A 138 -5.08 -11.40 -3.99
N ALA A 139 -4.28 -11.67 -2.96
CA ALA A 139 -4.50 -12.78 -2.06
C ALA A 139 -5.85 -12.67 -1.33
N GLY A 140 -6.22 -11.47 -0.86
CA GLY A 140 -7.51 -11.20 -0.22
C GLY A 140 -8.69 -11.48 -1.15
N TYR A 141 -8.62 -11.07 -2.42
CA TYR A 141 -9.62 -11.42 -3.44
C TYR A 141 -9.70 -12.93 -3.68
N GLY A 142 -8.55 -13.63 -3.73
CA GLY A 142 -8.52 -15.08 -3.86
C GLY A 142 -9.26 -15.78 -2.71
N ILE A 143 -9.02 -15.34 -1.47
CA ILE A 143 -9.71 -15.87 -0.29
C ILE A 143 -11.22 -15.60 -0.36
N LEU A 144 -11.63 -14.39 -0.78
CA LEU A 144 -13.03 -14.03 -0.92
C LEU A 144 -13.72 -14.89 -1.99
N VAL A 145 -13.07 -15.12 -3.13
CA VAL A 145 -13.59 -16.01 -4.19
C VAL A 145 -13.77 -17.44 -3.65
N LEU A 146 -12.81 -17.93 -2.89
CA LEU A 146 -12.93 -19.25 -2.25
C LEU A 146 -14.12 -19.30 -1.26
N ALA A 147 -14.34 -18.24 -0.50
CA ALA A 147 -15.50 -18.12 0.38
C ALA A 147 -16.82 -18.18 -0.41
N TRP A 148 -16.89 -17.49 -1.56
CA TRP A 148 -18.05 -17.52 -2.45
C TRP A 148 -18.30 -18.89 -3.06
N LEU A 149 -17.24 -19.60 -3.47
CA LEU A 149 -17.35 -20.95 -4.03
C LEU A 149 -17.75 -22.00 -2.98
N ALA A 150 -17.46 -21.78 -1.72
CA ALA A 150 -17.90 -22.66 -0.64
C ALA A 150 -19.44 -22.66 -0.47
N MET A 151 -20.14 -21.59 -0.84
CA MET A 151 -21.58 -21.46 -0.68
C MET A 151 -22.38 -22.48 -1.51
N PRO A 152 -22.20 -22.61 -2.85
CA PRO A 152 -22.95 -23.60 -3.63
C PRO A 152 -22.59 -25.05 -3.26
N VAL A 153 -21.36 -25.28 -2.79
CA VAL A 153 -20.93 -26.63 -2.33
C VAL A 153 -21.71 -27.01 -1.07
N THR A 154 -21.85 -26.13 -0.10
CA THR A 154 -22.61 -26.41 1.13
C THR A 154 -24.11 -26.62 0.85
N VAL A 155 -24.70 -25.80 -0.04
CA VAL A 155 -26.10 -25.96 -0.47
C VAL A 155 -26.30 -27.28 -1.21
N GLY A 156 -25.34 -27.64 -2.08
CA GLY A 156 -25.39 -28.94 -2.83
C GLY A 156 -25.29 -30.13 -1.91
N LEU A 157 -24.41 -30.10 -0.91
CA LEU A 157 -24.27 -31.19 0.06
C LEU A 157 -25.50 -31.34 0.97
N MET A 158 -26.13 -30.24 1.37
CA MET A 158 -27.41 -30.26 2.11
C MET A 158 -28.55 -30.85 1.27
N SER A 159 -28.66 -30.47 -0.01
CA SER A 159 -29.69 -31.00 -0.90
C SER A 159 -29.53 -32.51 -1.19
N ALA A 160 -28.28 -33.00 -1.11
CA ALA A 160 -27.97 -34.40 -1.28
C ALA A 160 -28.15 -35.25 0.00
N ASN A 161 -28.62 -34.68 1.10
CA ASN A 161 -28.81 -35.37 2.41
C ASN A 161 -27.51 -36.00 2.96
N ILE A 162 -26.33 -35.47 2.59
CA ILE A 162 -25.03 -35.99 3.00
C ILE A 162 -24.57 -35.40 4.33
N ILE A 163 -25.15 -34.24 4.75
CA ILE A 163 -24.86 -33.56 6.00
C ILE A 163 -26.17 -33.13 6.68
#